data_1086e5aac4ecb70fc1e9e1f076a60ca7
#
_entry.id   1086e5aac4ecb70fc1e9e1f076a60ca7
#
_cell.length_a   1.000
_cell.length_b   1.000
_cell.length_c   1.000
_cell.angle_alpha   90.00
_cell.angle_beta   90.00
_cell.angle_gamma   90.00
#
_symmetry.space_group_name_H-M   'P 1'
#
loop_
_entity.id
_entity.type
_entity.pdbx_description
1 polymer ?
#
loop_
_entity_poly.entity_id
_entity_poly.type
_entity_poly.pdbx_seq_one_letter_code
_entity_poly.pdbx_strand_id
1 'polypeptide(L)'
;MLTLKQLRENKEEAIRRLAKKGVDAAPIIATIELLDDKRKALQNELDGCLAEQNQAAKQIGMLMGKGLKEEAEAKKQEVAALKTRSNELKDESDRVAEELQNEIVKLPNFPADIVPEGRTAEDNVVIKLVENYTEIPGEALPHWELAKKYDIIDFDLGVKLTGAGFPVYKGKGARLQRALINYFLDCNTKAGYQEVEPPIMVNEASGFGTGQLPDKEGQMYHATADGYYLVPTAEVPVTNIFRDVILDQSELPVKMTAYTPCFRREAGSYGKDVRGLNRLHQFDKVEIVQVAHPDKSYEALDAMVAHVESIVSSLGLPYRILRLCGGDMSFTSALTYDFEVYSEAQKRWLEVSSVSNFESFQANRLKLRYRDENRKNQLCHTLNGSSLALPRIVAALLENNQTEEGIRIPEVLIPYTGFDFIK
;
A
#
# COMPACT_ATOMS: atom_id res chain seq x y z
N MET A 1 7.06 8.23 -1.17
CA MET A 1 7.52 8.98 -2.36
C MET A 1 9.02 9.01 -2.40
N LEU A 2 9.60 9.19 -3.60
CA LEU A 2 11.02 9.35 -3.77
C LEU A 2 11.51 10.64 -3.08
N THR A 3 12.76 10.65 -2.61
CA THR A 3 13.38 11.83 -2.02
C THR A 3 14.04 12.67 -3.11
N LEU A 4 14.14 14.00 -2.89
CA LEU A 4 14.91 14.88 -3.78
C LEU A 4 16.35 14.41 -3.97
N LYS A 5 16.95 13.86 -2.91
CA LYS A 5 18.29 13.29 -2.97
C LYS A 5 18.39 12.17 -4.00
N GLN A 6 17.49 11.19 -3.95
CA GLN A 6 17.45 10.08 -4.92
C GLN A 6 17.26 10.54 -6.38
N LEU A 7 16.48 11.61 -6.59
CA LEU A 7 16.21 12.12 -7.93
C LEU A 7 17.34 12.99 -8.50
N ARG A 8 18.13 13.66 -7.65
CA ARG A 8 19.17 14.62 -8.07
C ARG A 8 20.58 14.03 -8.11
N GLU A 9 20.92 13.09 -7.20
CA GLU A 9 22.31 12.55 -7.14
C GLU A 9 22.67 11.69 -8.36
N ASN A 10 21.69 10.97 -8.93
CA ASN A 10 21.92 10.20 -10.14
C ASN A 10 20.67 10.23 -11.05
N LYS A 11 20.47 11.35 -11.71
CA LYS A 11 19.29 11.61 -12.56
C LYS A 11 19.14 10.59 -13.69
N GLU A 12 20.21 10.20 -14.36
CA GLU A 12 20.16 9.24 -15.47
C GLU A 12 19.71 7.86 -14.98
N GLU A 13 20.23 7.44 -13.84
CA GLU A 13 19.82 6.18 -13.20
C GLU A 13 18.36 6.23 -12.73
N ALA A 14 17.92 7.36 -12.15
CA ALA A 14 16.53 7.55 -11.76
C ALA A 14 15.59 7.41 -12.98
N ILE A 15 15.91 8.04 -14.10
CA ILE A 15 15.15 7.94 -15.36
C ILE A 15 15.13 6.49 -15.85
N ARG A 16 16.30 5.82 -15.89
CA ARG A 16 16.42 4.42 -16.32
C ARG A 16 15.56 3.48 -15.48
N ARG A 17 15.60 3.61 -14.15
CA ARG A 17 14.81 2.78 -13.22
C ARG A 17 13.32 3.01 -13.40
N LEU A 18 12.88 4.26 -13.50
CA LEU A 18 11.45 4.60 -13.69
C LEU A 18 10.91 4.14 -15.05
N ALA A 19 11.77 4.09 -16.08
CA ALA A 19 11.40 3.55 -17.40
C ALA A 19 10.98 2.07 -17.33
N LYS A 20 11.50 1.26 -16.39
CA LYS A 20 11.02 -0.12 -16.16
C LYS A 20 9.53 -0.18 -15.83
N LYS A 21 9.00 0.83 -15.13
CA LYS A 21 7.54 0.98 -14.85
C LYS A 21 6.77 1.70 -15.96
N GLY A 22 7.39 1.93 -17.12
CA GLY A 22 6.74 2.58 -18.26
C GLY A 22 6.56 4.08 -18.12
N VAL A 23 7.28 4.73 -17.18
CA VAL A 23 7.18 6.16 -16.93
C VAL A 23 8.26 6.93 -17.66
N ASP A 24 7.86 7.91 -18.49
CA ASP A 24 8.77 8.94 -18.99
C ASP A 24 9.03 9.98 -17.89
N ALA A 25 10.06 9.73 -17.10
CA ALA A 25 10.37 10.54 -15.93
C ALA A 25 11.24 11.78 -16.24
N ALA A 26 11.85 11.86 -17.40
CA ALA A 26 12.79 12.94 -17.73
C ALA A 26 12.16 14.34 -17.60
N PRO A 27 10.99 14.64 -18.20
CA PRO A 27 10.37 15.96 -18.08
C PRO A 27 9.90 16.26 -16.64
N ILE A 28 9.44 15.25 -15.91
CA ILE A 28 8.98 15.43 -14.52
C ILE A 28 10.17 15.76 -13.62
N ILE A 29 11.27 15.02 -13.74
CA ILE A 29 12.50 15.26 -12.95
C ILE A 29 13.08 16.65 -13.28
N ALA A 30 13.08 17.08 -14.57
CA ALA A 30 13.53 18.41 -14.94
C ALA A 30 12.67 19.52 -14.25
N THR A 31 11.36 19.34 -14.19
CA THR A 31 10.46 20.26 -13.48
C THR A 31 10.74 20.29 -11.98
N ILE A 32 10.95 19.10 -11.37
CA ILE A 32 11.31 18.98 -9.95
C ILE A 32 12.61 19.72 -9.63
N GLU A 33 13.63 19.60 -10.48
CA GLU A 33 14.91 20.31 -10.32
C GLU A 33 14.72 21.84 -10.34
N LEU A 34 13.96 22.35 -11.31
CA LEU A 34 13.66 23.79 -11.42
C LEU A 34 12.91 24.30 -10.21
N LEU A 35 11.90 23.57 -9.73
CA LEU A 35 11.11 23.95 -8.55
C LEU A 35 11.95 23.87 -7.27
N ASP A 36 12.82 22.87 -7.11
CA ASP A 36 13.70 22.79 -5.94
C ASP A 36 14.75 23.90 -5.91
N ASP A 37 15.30 24.27 -7.06
CA ASP A 37 16.24 25.39 -7.18
C ASP A 37 15.56 26.73 -6.89
N LYS A 38 14.32 26.94 -7.38
CA LYS A 38 13.49 28.11 -7.03
C LYS A 38 13.18 28.17 -5.54
N ARG A 39 12.77 27.03 -4.96
CA ARG A 39 12.51 26.91 -3.51
C ARG A 39 13.72 27.30 -2.67
N LYS A 40 14.92 26.82 -3.04
CA LYS A 40 16.18 27.14 -2.37
C LYS A 40 16.52 28.64 -2.48
N ALA A 41 16.31 29.23 -3.66
CA ALA A 41 16.54 30.64 -3.87
C ALA A 41 15.60 31.50 -3.01
N LEU A 42 14.30 31.18 -2.98
CA LEU A 42 13.31 31.86 -2.13
C LEU A 42 13.62 31.70 -0.64
N GLN A 43 14.06 30.53 -0.20
CA GLN A 43 14.43 30.31 1.20
C GLN A 43 15.64 31.17 1.59
N ASN A 44 16.68 31.24 0.74
CA ASN A 44 17.85 32.10 1.00
C ASN A 44 17.48 33.60 1.06
N GLU A 45 16.58 34.05 0.16
CA GLU A 45 16.11 35.44 0.16
C GLU A 45 15.26 35.73 1.41
N LEU A 46 14.40 34.80 1.82
CA LEU A 46 13.60 34.92 3.05
C LEU A 46 14.51 34.98 4.29
N ASP A 47 15.49 34.10 4.39
CA ASP A 47 16.44 34.06 5.52
C ASP A 47 17.24 35.38 5.59
N GLY A 48 17.68 35.92 4.44
CA GLY A 48 18.32 37.23 4.34
C GLY A 48 17.41 38.38 4.82
N CYS A 49 16.17 38.40 4.34
CA CYS A 49 15.19 39.41 4.72
C CYS A 49 14.87 39.37 6.24
N LEU A 50 14.72 38.16 6.80
CA LEU A 50 14.50 37.99 8.25
C LEU A 50 15.72 38.45 9.08
N ALA A 51 16.93 38.18 8.60
CA ALA A 51 18.16 38.63 9.27
C ALA A 51 18.26 40.17 9.27
N GLU A 52 17.98 40.83 8.13
CA GLU A 52 17.91 42.29 8.02
C GLU A 52 16.82 42.90 8.93
N GLN A 53 15.63 42.28 8.96
CA GLN A 53 14.55 42.69 9.86
C GLN A 53 14.96 42.63 11.32
N ASN A 54 15.60 41.56 11.74
CA ASN A 54 16.10 41.38 13.12
C ASN A 54 17.18 42.40 13.46
N GLN A 55 18.08 42.71 12.51
CA GLN A 55 19.12 43.74 12.69
C GLN A 55 18.54 45.13 12.83
N ALA A 56 17.61 45.51 11.94
CA ALA A 56 16.92 46.81 11.97
C ALA A 56 16.09 46.97 13.25
N ALA A 57 15.42 45.92 13.73
CA ALA A 57 14.72 45.95 15.01
C ALA A 57 15.63 46.20 16.22
N LYS A 58 16.85 45.61 16.25
CA LYS A 58 17.85 45.91 17.29
C LYS A 58 18.32 47.36 17.22
N GLN A 59 18.49 47.93 16.03
CA GLN A 59 18.90 49.33 15.84
C GLN A 59 17.84 50.29 16.38
N ILE A 60 16.54 50.01 16.21
CA ILE A 60 15.46 50.82 16.79
C ILE A 60 15.62 50.96 18.29
N GLY A 61 15.89 49.86 19.00
CA GLY A 61 16.15 49.90 20.47
C GLY A 61 17.31 50.81 20.85
N MET A 62 18.41 50.70 20.09
CA MET A 62 19.60 51.54 20.33
C MET A 62 19.35 53.03 20.04
N LEU A 63 18.65 53.39 18.95
CA LEU A 63 18.32 54.75 18.57
C LEU A 63 17.34 55.39 19.57
N MET A 64 16.36 54.64 20.05
CA MET A 64 15.43 55.07 21.07
C MET A 64 16.15 55.35 22.40
N GLY A 65 17.09 54.48 22.80
CA GLY A 65 17.90 54.69 23.99
C GLY A 65 18.83 55.92 23.91
N LYS A 66 19.22 56.34 22.70
CA LYS A 66 20.01 57.55 22.44
C LYS A 66 19.13 58.82 22.22
N GLY A 67 17.81 58.72 22.26
CA GLY A 67 16.89 59.84 22.04
C GLY A 67 16.69 60.27 20.59
N LEU A 68 17.25 59.53 19.63
CA LEU A 68 17.18 59.80 18.17
C LEU A 68 15.85 59.32 17.58
N LYS A 69 14.76 60.03 17.91
CA LYS A 69 13.38 59.59 17.60
C LYS A 69 13.07 59.55 16.10
N GLU A 70 13.56 60.48 15.31
CA GLU A 70 13.31 60.55 13.84
C GLU A 70 13.98 59.38 13.13
N GLU A 71 15.26 59.06 13.49
CA GLU A 71 15.96 57.91 12.92
C GLU A 71 15.36 56.59 13.37
N ALA A 72 14.84 56.50 14.59
CA ALA A 72 14.12 55.34 15.06
C ALA A 72 12.82 55.10 14.30
N GLU A 73 12.08 56.22 13.93
CA GLU A 73 10.87 56.12 13.15
C GLU A 73 11.13 55.67 11.70
N ALA A 74 12.19 56.20 11.06
CA ALA A 74 12.64 55.73 9.76
C ALA A 74 12.97 54.23 9.76
N LYS A 75 13.66 53.74 10.82
CA LYS A 75 13.96 52.31 10.98
C LYS A 75 12.71 51.44 11.22
N LYS A 76 11.68 51.98 11.87
CA LYS A 76 10.38 51.27 12.00
C LYS A 76 9.69 51.09 10.66
N GLN A 77 9.74 52.08 9.78
CA GLN A 77 9.20 51.96 8.43
C GLN A 77 9.96 50.94 7.61
N GLU A 78 11.30 50.89 7.73
CA GLU A 78 12.13 49.87 7.09
C GLU A 78 11.77 48.45 7.61
N VAL A 79 11.60 48.28 8.92
CA VAL A 79 11.15 46.98 9.51
C VAL A 79 9.77 46.58 9.00
N ALA A 80 8.83 47.57 8.86
CA ALA A 80 7.49 47.32 8.31
C ALA A 80 7.57 46.84 6.85
N ALA A 81 8.40 47.47 6.02
CA ALA A 81 8.62 47.07 4.63
C ALA A 81 9.24 45.66 4.53
N LEU A 82 10.27 45.36 5.34
CA LEU A 82 10.90 44.06 5.42
C LEU A 82 9.91 42.98 5.87
N LYS A 83 9.03 43.28 6.81
CA LYS A 83 7.97 42.37 7.26
C LYS A 83 6.97 42.03 6.13
N THR A 84 6.57 43.03 5.35
CA THR A 84 5.73 42.80 4.18
C THR A 84 6.44 41.90 3.17
N ARG A 85 7.71 42.20 2.85
CA ARG A 85 8.51 41.39 1.93
C ARG A 85 8.73 39.97 2.41
N SER A 86 9.00 39.74 3.70
CA SER A 86 9.18 38.41 4.27
C SER A 86 7.89 37.56 4.20
N ASN A 87 6.72 38.18 4.38
CA ASN A 87 5.44 37.49 4.22
C ASN A 87 5.20 37.11 2.75
N GLU A 88 5.46 37.98 1.79
CA GLU A 88 5.35 37.69 0.35
C GLU A 88 6.28 36.54 -0.06
N LEU A 89 7.54 36.55 0.40
CA LEU A 89 8.51 35.49 0.12
C LEU A 89 8.09 34.17 0.74
N LYS A 90 7.52 34.20 1.94
CA LYS A 90 6.98 33.00 2.59
C LYS A 90 5.83 32.41 1.80
N ASP A 91 4.85 33.21 1.42
CA ASP A 91 3.70 32.77 0.64
C ASP A 91 4.11 32.21 -0.74
N GLU A 92 5.12 32.79 -1.38
CA GLU A 92 5.68 32.26 -2.63
C GLU A 92 6.44 30.94 -2.38
N SER A 93 7.24 30.87 -1.32
CA SER A 93 7.97 29.66 -0.94
C SER A 93 7.01 28.50 -0.64
N ASP A 94 5.91 28.75 0.07
CA ASP A 94 4.90 27.75 0.39
C ASP A 94 4.21 27.22 -0.90
N ARG A 95 3.87 28.13 -1.85
CA ARG A 95 3.33 27.72 -3.16
C ARG A 95 4.30 26.85 -3.96
N VAL A 96 5.58 27.26 -4.03
CA VAL A 96 6.59 26.49 -4.77
C VAL A 96 6.85 25.14 -4.10
N ALA A 97 6.80 25.05 -2.77
CA ALA A 97 6.91 23.80 -2.04
C ALA A 97 5.73 22.84 -2.34
N GLU A 98 4.52 23.39 -2.43
CA GLU A 98 3.33 22.62 -2.82
C GLU A 98 3.42 22.11 -4.28
N GLU A 99 3.81 22.98 -5.22
CA GLU A 99 4.03 22.61 -6.63
C GLU A 99 5.09 21.51 -6.75
N LEU A 100 6.20 21.65 -6.02
CA LEU A 100 7.27 20.65 -5.98
C LEU A 100 6.76 19.28 -5.45
N GLN A 101 5.98 19.32 -4.37
CA GLN A 101 5.36 18.13 -3.80
C GLN A 101 4.43 17.45 -4.81
N ASN A 102 3.61 18.24 -5.51
CA ASN A 102 2.69 17.74 -6.54
C ASN A 102 3.41 17.11 -7.74
N GLU A 103 4.61 17.57 -8.09
CA GLU A 103 5.43 16.93 -9.12
C GLU A 103 6.05 15.63 -8.63
N ILE A 104 6.61 15.61 -7.43
CA ILE A 104 7.25 14.40 -6.86
C ILE A 104 6.24 13.24 -6.71
N VAL A 105 5.00 13.51 -6.30
CA VAL A 105 3.99 12.45 -6.11
C VAL A 105 3.50 11.81 -7.41
N LYS A 106 3.84 12.38 -8.58
CA LYS A 106 3.57 11.76 -9.89
C LYS A 106 4.49 10.59 -10.17
N LEU A 107 5.66 10.53 -9.55
CA LEU A 107 6.66 9.50 -9.78
C LEU A 107 6.39 8.27 -8.91
N PRO A 108 6.37 7.06 -9.51
CA PRO A 108 6.30 5.81 -8.76
C PRO A 108 7.61 5.53 -8.01
N ASN A 109 7.59 4.50 -7.17
CA ASN A 109 8.80 4.02 -6.54
C ASN A 109 9.77 3.40 -7.56
N PHE A 110 11.04 3.43 -7.25
CA PHE A 110 12.06 2.74 -8.05
C PHE A 110 11.89 1.22 -7.95
N PRO A 111 11.79 0.50 -9.08
CA PRO A 111 11.90 -0.95 -9.04
C PRO A 111 13.33 -1.38 -8.64
N ALA A 112 13.43 -2.47 -7.89
CA ALA A 112 14.70 -3.11 -7.57
C ALA A 112 15.39 -3.64 -8.83
N ASP A 113 16.71 -3.84 -8.79
CA ASP A 113 17.47 -4.27 -9.96
C ASP A 113 17.03 -5.65 -10.51
N ILE A 114 16.60 -6.55 -9.59
CA ILE A 114 16.13 -7.90 -9.89
C ILE A 114 14.75 -7.92 -10.60
N VAL A 115 14.02 -6.80 -10.60
CA VAL A 115 12.70 -6.70 -11.27
C VAL A 115 12.88 -6.89 -12.78
N PRO A 116 12.18 -7.87 -13.39
CA PRO A 116 12.26 -8.09 -14.84
C PRO A 116 11.65 -6.91 -15.61
N GLU A 117 12.16 -6.69 -16.79
CA GLU A 117 11.54 -5.79 -17.76
C GLU A 117 10.26 -6.44 -18.29
N GLY A 118 9.22 -5.64 -18.52
CA GLY A 118 7.92 -6.10 -18.98
C GLY A 118 6.88 -5.01 -18.87
N ARG A 119 5.74 -5.22 -19.53
CA ARG A 119 4.63 -4.23 -19.60
C ARG A 119 3.33 -4.75 -19.03
N THR A 120 3.14 -6.06 -19.02
CA THR A 120 1.89 -6.71 -18.65
C THR A 120 2.14 -7.93 -17.77
N ALA A 121 1.10 -8.49 -17.17
CA ALA A 121 1.17 -9.69 -16.36
C ALA A 121 1.76 -10.91 -17.09
N GLU A 122 1.73 -10.92 -18.43
CA GLU A 122 2.33 -11.98 -19.25
C GLU A 122 3.86 -12.00 -19.19
N ASP A 123 4.47 -10.86 -18.82
CA ASP A 123 5.91 -10.69 -18.70
C ASP A 123 6.41 -11.06 -17.28
N ASN A 124 5.53 -11.43 -16.37
CA ASN A 124 5.89 -11.86 -15.02
C ASN A 124 6.65 -13.18 -15.04
N VAL A 125 7.62 -13.34 -14.16
CA VAL A 125 8.47 -14.52 -14.10
C VAL A 125 7.97 -15.49 -13.05
N VAL A 126 7.60 -16.71 -13.45
CA VAL A 126 7.30 -17.82 -12.53
C VAL A 126 8.59 -18.25 -11.84
N ILE A 127 8.67 -18.06 -10.53
CA ILE A 127 9.83 -18.46 -9.73
C ILE A 127 9.61 -19.80 -8.99
N LYS A 128 8.36 -20.20 -8.81
CA LYS A 128 7.97 -21.47 -8.23
C LYS A 128 6.62 -21.94 -8.77
N LEU A 129 6.51 -23.24 -9.00
CA LEU A 129 5.26 -23.89 -9.42
C LEU A 129 5.09 -25.19 -8.61
N VAL A 130 3.90 -25.37 -8.04
CA VAL A 130 3.52 -26.56 -7.28
C VAL A 130 2.22 -27.10 -7.85
N GLU A 131 2.28 -28.28 -8.44
CA GLU A 131 1.21 -28.91 -9.22
C GLU A 131 0.49 -30.00 -8.41
N ASN A 132 -0.09 -29.63 -7.28
CA ASN A 132 -0.91 -30.54 -6.45
C ASN A 132 -2.35 -30.63 -6.98
N TYR A 133 -2.52 -31.05 -8.24
CA TYR A 133 -3.84 -31.19 -8.83
C TYR A 133 -4.59 -32.37 -8.18
N THR A 134 -5.84 -32.10 -7.79
CA THR A 134 -6.76 -33.15 -7.28
C THR A 134 -7.55 -33.72 -8.45
N GLU A 135 -7.67 -35.04 -8.55
CA GLU A 135 -8.62 -35.66 -9.50
C GLU A 135 -10.05 -35.34 -9.08
N ILE A 136 -10.78 -34.66 -9.97
CA ILE A 136 -12.19 -34.33 -9.77
C ILE A 136 -13.03 -35.32 -10.61
N PRO A 137 -14.04 -35.96 -10.01
CA PRO A 137 -14.94 -36.83 -10.75
C PRO A 137 -15.75 -36.07 -11.80
N GLY A 138 -15.45 -36.31 -13.08
CA GLY A 138 -16.12 -35.63 -14.19
C GLY A 138 -15.65 -34.21 -14.45
N GLU A 139 -16.54 -33.35 -14.94
CA GLU A 139 -16.25 -31.95 -15.21
C GLU A 139 -16.40 -31.12 -13.92
N ALA A 140 -15.37 -30.34 -13.58
CA ALA A 140 -15.39 -29.47 -12.42
C ALA A 140 -16.41 -28.36 -12.56
N LEU A 141 -17.32 -28.25 -11.61
CA LEU A 141 -18.28 -27.13 -11.55
C LEU A 141 -17.59 -25.87 -11.02
N PRO A 142 -17.85 -24.70 -11.60
CA PRO A 142 -17.31 -23.46 -11.10
C PRO A 142 -17.95 -23.05 -9.76
N HIS A 143 -17.22 -22.28 -8.96
CA HIS A 143 -17.62 -21.92 -7.59
C HIS A 143 -19.00 -21.25 -7.51
N TRP A 144 -19.44 -20.49 -8.50
CA TRP A 144 -20.78 -19.85 -8.50
C TRP A 144 -21.92 -20.87 -8.67
N GLU A 145 -21.68 -22.01 -9.33
CA GLU A 145 -22.66 -23.10 -9.43
C GLU A 145 -22.66 -23.93 -8.15
N LEU A 146 -21.48 -24.22 -7.59
CA LEU A 146 -21.34 -24.87 -6.29
C LEU A 146 -21.97 -24.06 -5.16
N ALA A 147 -21.75 -22.74 -5.17
CA ALA A 147 -22.35 -21.80 -4.21
C ALA A 147 -23.89 -21.90 -4.21
N LYS A 148 -24.49 -21.99 -5.41
CA LYS A 148 -25.94 -22.17 -5.57
C LYS A 148 -26.40 -23.58 -5.19
N LYS A 149 -25.67 -24.61 -5.63
CA LYS A 149 -25.98 -26.02 -5.34
C LYS A 149 -26.08 -26.31 -3.85
N TYR A 150 -25.16 -25.76 -3.07
CA TYR A 150 -25.07 -26.00 -1.62
C TYR A 150 -25.65 -24.86 -0.79
N ASP A 151 -26.23 -23.85 -1.40
CA ASP A 151 -26.82 -22.65 -0.78
C ASP A 151 -25.87 -21.96 0.23
N ILE A 152 -24.60 -21.79 -0.14
CA ILE A 152 -23.55 -21.28 0.74
C ILE A 152 -23.11 -19.86 0.44
N ILE A 153 -23.35 -19.38 -0.79
CA ILE A 153 -23.12 -17.98 -1.19
C ILE A 153 -24.23 -17.57 -2.13
N ASP A 154 -24.85 -16.44 -1.84
CA ASP A 154 -25.99 -15.89 -2.59
C ASP A 154 -25.59 -14.55 -3.24
N PHE A 155 -25.37 -14.58 -4.54
CA PHE A 155 -25.01 -13.41 -5.33
C PHE A 155 -26.22 -12.53 -5.64
N ASP A 156 -27.41 -13.14 -5.86
CA ASP A 156 -28.64 -12.41 -6.17
C ASP A 156 -29.12 -11.61 -4.96
N LEU A 157 -29.00 -12.18 -3.75
CA LEU A 157 -29.28 -11.47 -2.51
C LEU A 157 -28.33 -10.28 -2.32
N GLY A 158 -27.06 -10.44 -2.69
CA GLY A 158 -26.08 -9.35 -2.69
C GLY A 158 -26.46 -8.21 -3.63
N VAL A 159 -26.92 -8.53 -4.83
CA VAL A 159 -27.44 -7.55 -5.79
C VAL A 159 -28.65 -6.81 -5.22
N LYS A 160 -29.55 -7.52 -4.53
CA LYS A 160 -30.74 -6.93 -3.88
C LYS A 160 -30.36 -5.95 -2.75
N LEU A 161 -29.34 -6.28 -1.97
CA LEU A 161 -28.94 -5.47 -0.81
C LEU A 161 -28.12 -4.24 -1.20
N THR A 162 -27.20 -4.38 -2.16
CA THR A 162 -26.23 -3.33 -2.48
C THR A 162 -26.02 -3.17 -3.98
N GLY A 163 -25.76 -4.27 -4.70
CA GLY A 163 -25.41 -4.28 -6.11
C GLY A 163 -24.53 -5.47 -6.46
N ALA A 164 -24.16 -5.61 -7.73
CA ALA A 164 -23.22 -6.63 -8.17
C ALA A 164 -21.86 -6.47 -7.47
N GLY A 165 -21.17 -7.58 -7.21
CA GLY A 165 -19.85 -7.56 -6.53
C GLY A 165 -19.90 -7.49 -5.01
N PHE A 166 -21.09 -7.71 -4.40
CA PHE A 166 -21.31 -7.79 -2.94
C PHE A 166 -21.97 -9.14 -2.60
N PRO A 167 -21.23 -10.26 -2.52
CA PRO A 167 -21.81 -11.56 -2.23
C PRO A 167 -22.28 -11.66 -0.78
N VAL A 168 -23.34 -12.49 -0.56
CA VAL A 168 -23.81 -12.85 0.78
C VAL A 168 -23.42 -14.27 1.09
N TYR A 169 -22.53 -14.48 2.05
CA TYR A 169 -22.17 -15.81 2.54
C TYR A 169 -23.23 -16.33 3.50
N LYS A 170 -23.59 -17.62 3.37
CA LYS A 170 -24.67 -18.25 4.14
C LYS A 170 -24.22 -19.57 4.75
N GLY A 171 -24.78 -19.95 5.88
CA GLY A 171 -24.60 -21.26 6.49
C GLY A 171 -23.15 -21.72 6.59
N LYS A 172 -22.83 -22.88 5.94
CA LYS A 172 -21.47 -23.41 5.90
C LYS A 172 -20.49 -22.53 5.13
N GLY A 173 -20.93 -21.75 4.15
CA GLY A 173 -20.10 -20.78 3.45
C GLY A 173 -19.65 -19.63 4.35
N ALA A 174 -20.56 -19.05 5.15
CA ALA A 174 -20.21 -18.04 6.12
C ALA A 174 -19.28 -18.59 7.23
N ARG A 175 -19.48 -19.85 7.61
CA ARG A 175 -18.61 -20.53 8.58
C ARG A 175 -17.21 -20.76 8.00
N LEU A 176 -17.11 -21.17 6.72
CA LEU A 176 -15.82 -21.33 6.02
C LEU A 176 -15.07 -20.01 5.92
N GLN A 177 -15.77 -18.93 5.54
CA GLN A 177 -15.18 -17.58 5.47
C GLN A 177 -14.53 -17.18 6.79
N ARG A 178 -15.29 -17.30 7.89
CA ARG A 178 -14.77 -16.99 9.22
C ARG A 178 -13.66 -17.95 9.68
N ALA A 179 -13.72 -19.21 9.30
CA ALA A 179 -12.69 -20.21 9.60
C ALA A 179 -11.36 -19.85 8.94
N LEU A 180 -11.39 -19.39 7.69
CA LEU A 180 -10.20 -18.93 6.96
C LEU A 180 -9.58 -17.68 7.63
N ILE A 181 -10.40 -16.71 8.02
CA ILE A 181 -9.91 -15.51 8.73
C ILE A 181 -9.16 -15.92 10.00
N ASN A 182 -9.79 -16.73 10.85
CA ASN A 182 -9.18 -17.17 12.10
C ASN A 182 -7.91 -17.98 11.87
N TYR A 183 -7.92 -18.91 10.91
CA TYR A 183 -6.75 -19.71 10.57
C TYR A 183 -5.58 -18.86 10.12
N PHE A 184 -5.79 -17.89 9.24
CA PHE A 184 -4.72 -17.01 8.74
C PHE A 184 -4.16 -16.12 9.85
N LEU A 185 -5.01 -15.54 10.70
CA LEU A 185 -4.58 -14.75 11.86
C LEU A 185 -3.76 -15.60 12.84
N ASP A 186 -4.19 -16.83 13.12
CA ASP A 186 -3.44 -17.78 13.97
C ASP A 186 -2.08 -18.15 13.39
N CYS A 187 -1.99 -18.34 12.07
CA CYS A 187 -0.72 -18.59 11.39
C CYS A 187 0.22 -17.37 11.54
N ASN A 188 -0.30 -16.18 11.36
CA ASN A 188 0.49 -14.94 11.46
C ASN A 188 0.96 -14.68 12.89
N THR A 189 0.08 -14.81 13.87
CA THR A 189 0.44 -14.60 15.29
C THR A 189 1.47 -15.62 15.77
N LYS A 190 1.37 -16.87 15.35
CA LYS A 190 2.38 -17.92 15.61
C LYS A 190 3.74 -17.59 14.97
N ALA A 191 3.75 -16.87 13.85
CA ALA A 191 4.95 -16.40 13.17
C ALA A 191 5.51 -15.08 13.77
N GLY A 192 4.93 -14.62 14.89
CA GLY A 192 5.41 -13.45 15.63
C GLY A 192 4.86 -12.11 15.15
N TYR A 193 3.77 -12.10 14.37
CA TYR A 193 3.05 -10.88 14.05
C TYR A 193 2.10 -10.51 15.19
N GLN A 194 2.12 -9.25 15.60
CA GLN A 194 1.15 -8.71 16.54
C GLN A 194 -0.18 -8.45 15.80
N GLU A 195 -1.25 -9.06 16.27
CA GLU A 195 -2.58 -8.80 15.74
C GLU A 195 -3.08 -7.43 16.19
N VAL A 196 -3.67 -6.68 15.26
CA VAL A 196 -4.33 -5.40 15.51
C VAL A 196 -5.67 -5.35 14.78
N GLU A 197 -6.66 -4.67 15.36
CA GLU A 197 -7.97 -4.44 14.76
C GLU A 197 -8.15 -2.94 14.46
N PRO A 198 -7.79 -2.50 13.25
CA PRO A 198 -7.82 -1.09 12.89
C PRO A 198 -9.19 -0.63 12.40
N PRO A 199 -9.48 0.69 12.41
CA PRO A 199 -10.64 1.25 11.74
C PRO A 199 -10.64 0.94 10.23
N ILE A 200 -11.82 0.67 9.67
CA ILE A 200 -12.02 0.45 8.23
C ILE A 200 -12.36 1.72 7.44
N MET A 201 -12.57 2.82 8.14
CA MET A 201 -12.68 4.16 7.56
C MET A 201 -11.44 4.95 7.96
N VAL A 202 -10.79 5.57 6.98
CA VAL A 202 -9.53 6.29 7.16
C VAL A 202 -9.63 7.70 6.60
N ASN A 203 -8.82 8.62 7.13
CA ASN A 203 -8.71 9.97 6.61
C ASN A 203 -7.78 10.04 5.38
N GLU A 204 -7.79 11.19 4.70
CA GLU A 204 -6.96 11.44 3.52
C GLU A 204 -5.47 11.24 3.78
N ALA A 205 -4.97 11.68 4.93
CA ALA A 205 -3.57 11.53 5.30
C ALA A 205 -3.14 10.06 5.38
N SER A 206 -4.04 9.16 5.79
CA SER A 206 -3.77 7.71 5.81
C SER A 206 -3.72 7.12 4.40
N GLY A 207 -4.64 7.52 3.52
CA GLY A 207 -4.61 7.12 2.11
C GLY A 207 -3.36 7.63 1.39
N PHE A 208 -2.93 8.85 1.69
CA PHE A 208 -1.70 9.43 1.15
C PHE A 208 -0.44 8.70 1.66
N GLY A 209 -0.40 8.36 2.95
CA GLY A 209 0.76 7.74 3.60
C GLY A 209 1.21 6.44 2.93
N THR A 210 0.30 5.60 2.53
CA THR A 210 0.57 4.31 1.86
C THR A 210 0.49 4.38 0.33
N GLY A 211 0.03 5.51 -0.23
CA GLY A 211 0.10 5.76 -1.68
C GLY A 211 -1.16 5.45 -2.46
N GLN A 212 -2.29 5.17 -1.80
CA GLN A 212 -3.60 5.05 -2.44
C GLN A 212 -4.12 6.41 -2.92
N LEU A 213 -3.72 7.49 -2.24
CA LEU A 213 -4.02 8.85 -2.68
C LEU A 213 -2.75 9.55 -3.21
N PRO A 214 -2.87 10.42 -4.22
CA PRO A 214 -4.10 10.71 -4.99
C PRO A 214 -4.57 9.48 -5.79
N ASP A 215 -5.88 9.21 -5.75
CA ASP A 215 -6.51 8.05 -6.40
C ASP A 215 -6.66 8.31 -7.91
N LYS A 216 -5.62 7.98 -8.66
CA LYS A 216 -5.57 8.19 -10.12
C LYS A 216 -6.51 7.25 -10.89
N GLU A 217 -6.85 6.11 -10.31
CA GLU A 217 -7.63 5.06 -10.94
C GLU A 217 -9.09 5.03 -10.48
N GLY A 218 -9.44 5.87 -9.50
CA GLY A 218 -10.81 5.95 -8.97
C GLY A 218 -11.23 4.70 -8.20
N GLN A 219 -10.30 4.03 -7.52
CA GLN A 219 -10.53 2.76 -6.84
C GLN A 219 -11.11 2.88 -5.44
N MET A 220 -10.92 4.01 -4.77
CA MET A 220 -11.35 4.18 -3.39
C MET A 220 -12.81 4.63 -3.28
N TYR A 221 -13.57 3.98 -2.39
CA TYR A 221 -14.86 4.50 -1.94
C TYR A 221 -14.65 5.68 -1.00
N HIS A 222 -15.32 6.80 -1.27
CA HIS A 222 -15.20 8.04 -0.51
C HIS A 222 -16.54 8.45 0.09
N ALA A 223 -16.60 8.55 1.43
CA ALA A 223 -17.72 9.14 2.17
C ALA A 223 -17.52 10.67 2.18
N THR A 224 -17.99 11.33 1.12
CA THR A 224 -17.70 12.75 0.82
C THR A 224 -18.20 13.72 1.89
N ALA A 225 -19.32 13.39 2.57
CA ALA A 225 -19.88 14.24 3.63
C ALA A 225 -18.94 14.38 4.83
N ASP A 226 -18.18 13.34 5.14
CA ASP A 226 -17.31 13.28 6.33
C ASP A 226 -15.82 13.34 5.98
N GLY A 227 -15.47 13.26 4.70
CA GLY A 227 -14.07 13.25 4.22
C GLY A 227 -13.30 11.97 4.54
N TYR A 228 -13.99 10.83 4.70
CA TYR A 228 -13.37 9.53 4.97
C TYR A 228 -13.39 8.61 3.76
N TYR A 229 -12.43 7.71 3.71
CA TYR A 229 -12.30 6.67 2.69
C TYR A 229 -12.49 5.29 3.32
N LEU A 230 -13.19 4.38 2.62
CA LEU A 230 -13.22 2.96 2.98
C LEU A 230 -11.90 2.31 2.57
N VAL A 231 -11.32 1.49 3.45
CA VAL A 231 -10.02 0.87 3.21
C VAL A 231 -10.07 -0.14 2.07
N PRO A 232 -9.16 -0.06 1.08
CA PRO A 232 -9.04 -1.08 0.02
C PRO A 232 -8.20 -2.28 0.46
N THR A 233 -7.52 -2.16 1.61
CA THR A 233 -6.62 -3.13 2.23
C THR A 233 -6.31 -2.71 3.67
N ALA A 234 -6.06 -3.66 4.56
CA ALA A 234 -5.60 -3.38 5.92
C ALA A 234 -4.20 -2.74 5.97
N GLU A 235 -3.43 -2.84 4.88
CA GLU A 235 -2.16 -2.11 4.73
C GLU A 235 -2.30 -0.63 5.12
N VAL A 236 -3.38 0.02 4.65
CA VAL A 236 -3.57 1.46 4.85
C VAL A 236 -3.62 1.83 6.33
N PRO A 237 -4.56 1.32 7.14
CA PRO A 237 -4.62 1.69 8.54
C PRO A 237 -3.44 1.14 9.35
N VAL A 238 -2.98 -0.09 9.08
CA VAL A 238 -1.91 -0.73 9.88
C VAL A 238 -0.56 -0.01 9.68
N THR A 239 -0.20 0.31 8.44
CA THR A 239 1.06 1.03 8.18
C THR A 239 1.01 2.46 8.74
N ASN A 240 -0.18 3.10 8.75
CA ASN A 240 -0.38 4.45 9.30
C ASN A 240 -0.33 4.51 10.83
N ILE A 241 -0.33 3.39 11.56
CA ILE A 241 -0.02 3.38 13.00
C ILE A 241 1.34 4.06 13.26
N PHE A 242 2.25 3.95 12.30
CA PHE A 242 3.60 4.51 12.38
C PHE A 242 3.75 5.87 11.67
N ARG A 243 2.67 6.54 11.28
CA ARG A 243 2.75 7.88 10.70
C ARG A 243 3.26 8.89 11.73
N ASP A 244 4.26 9.72 11.32
CA ASP A 244 4.97 10.70 12.15
C ASP A 244 5.73 10.10 13.35
N VAL A 245 6.06 8.79 13.31
CA VAL A 245 6.78 8.08 14.38
C VAL A 245 8.27 8.01 14.09
N ILE A 246 9.08 8.10 15.14
CA ILE A 246 10.52 7.80 15.13
C ILE A 246 10.74 6.64 16.09
N LEU A 247 11.07 5.47 15.54
CA LEU A 247 11.39 4.26 16.30
C LEU A 247 12.87 4.28 16.76
N ASP A 248 13.17 3.56 17.81
CA ASP A 248 14.58 3.21 18.08
C ASP A 248 14.96 2.03 17.16
N GLN A 249 16.23 1.99 16.73
CA GLN A 249 16.72 0.91 15.84
C GLN A 249 16.49 -0.49 16.45
N SER A 250 16.53 -0.61 17.78
CA SER A 250 16.30 -1.87 18.50
C SER A 250 14.85 -2.36 18.45
N GLU A 251 13.89 -1.51 18.08
CA GLU A 251 12.49 -1.89 17.92
C GLU A 251 12.22 -2.57 16.56
N LEU A 252 13.17 -2.48 15.63
CA LEU A 252 13.03 -3.08 14.30
C LEU A 252 13.48 -4.55 14.25
N PRO A 253 12.77 -5.45 13.53
CA PRO A 253 11.56 -5.17 12.74
C PRO A 253 10.29 -5.16 13.60
N VAL A 254 9.36 -4.28 13.27
CA VAL A 254 7.98 -4.36 13.78
C VAL A 254 7.16 -5.19 12.82
N LYS A 255 6.36 -6.14 13.34
CA LYS A 255 5.52 -7.05 12.56
C LYS A 255 4.08 -6.99 13.05
N MET A 256 3.14 -6.70 12.16
CA MET A 256 1.72 -6.60 12.48
C MET A 256 0.86 -7.39 11.49
N THR A 257 -0.27 -7.90 11.97
CA THR A 257 -1.30 -8.53 11.14
C THR A 257 -2.66 -7.98 11.50
N ALA A 258 -3.54 -7.87 10.49
CA ALA A 258 -4.91 -7.43 10.67
C ALA A 258 -5.84 -8.11 9.66
N TYR A 259 -7.04 -8.39 10.11
CA TYR A 259 -8.18 -8.68 9.24
C TYR A 259 -8.99 -7.41 9.01
N THR A 260 -9.35 -7.14 7.76
CA THR A 260 -10.38 -6.14 7.44
C THR A 260 -11.26 -6.59 6.28
N PRO A 261 -12.54 -6.20 6.24
CA PRO A 261 -13.23 -6.04 4.97
C PRO A 261 -12.49 -4.97 4.17
N CYS A 262 -12.39 -5.20 2.87
CA CYS A 262 -11.72 -4.33 1.91
C CYS A 262 -12.72 -3.88 0.86
N PHE A 263 -12.61 -2.62 0.43
CA PHE A 263 -13.56 -1.99 -0.49
C PHE A 263 -12.83 -1.42 -1.69
N ARG A 264 -13.21 -1.89 -2.91
CA ARG A 264 -12.64 -1.40 -4.16
C ARG A 264 -13.75 -1.09 -5.14
N ARG A 265 -13.67 0.05 -5.81
CA ARG A 265 -14.68 0.43 -6.83
C ARG A 265 -14.60 -0.42 -8.09
N GLU A 266 -13.48 -1.12 -8.29
CA GLU A 266 -13.22 -1.96 -9.47
C GLU A 266 -13.52 -1.23 -10.79
N ALA A 267 -13.18 0.05 -10.84
CA ALA A 267 -13.43 0.93 -11.96
C ALA A 267 -12.77 0.37 -13.23
N GLY A 268 -13.54 0.21 -14.30
CA GLY A 268 -13.06 -0.31 -15.58
C GLY A 268 -13.06 -1.83 -15.71
N SER A 269 -13.56 -2.58 -14.72
CA SER A 269 -13.64 -4.04 -14.79
C SER A 269 -14.97 -4.51 -15.33
N TYR A 270 -14.95 -5.34 -16.40
CA TYR A 270 -16.15 -5.85 -17.08
C TYR A 270 -15.97 -7.29 -17.54
N GLY A 271 -17.10 -8.01 -17.75
CA GLY A 271 -17.11 -9.30 -18.43
C GLY A 271 -16.87 -10.51 -17.53
N LYS A 272 -16.18 -11.55 -18.06
CA LYS A 272 -16.00 -12.84 -17.36
C LYS A 272 -15.22 -12.74 -16.06
N ASP A 273 -14.37 -11.73 -15.91
CA ASP A 273 -13.51 -11.55 -14.74
C ASP A 273 -14.27 -11.08 -13.50
N VAL A 274 -15.51 -10.59 -13.64
CA VAL A 274 -16.36 -10.15 -12.51
C VAL A 274 -17.36 -11.22 -12.05
N ARG A 275 -17.32 -12.45 -12.63
CA ARG A 275 -18.28 -13.49 -12.26
C ARG A 275 -17.91 -14.17 -10.94
N GLY A 276 -18.91 -14.39 -10.09
CA GLY A 276 -18.74 -15.08 -8.81
C GLY A 276 -17.85 -14.31 -7.85
N LEU A 277 -16.81 -14.95 -7.33
CA LEU A 277 -15.87 -14.41 -6.35
C LEU A 277 -14.58 -13.85 -6.99
N ASN A 278 -14.47 -13.82 -8.30
CA ASN A 278 -13.23 -13.45 -8.97
C ASN A 278 -12.83 -11.98 -8.75
N ARG A 279 -13.83 -11.07 -8.72
CA ARG A 279 -13.62 -9.64 -8.52
C ARG A 279 -14.82 -9.02 -7.82
N LEU A 280 -14.59 -8.41 -6.67
CA LEU A 280 -15.63 -7.93 -5.77
C LEU A 280 -15.40 -6.49 -5.34
N HIS A 281 -16.47 -5.75 -5.11
CA HIS A 281 -16.46 -4.42 -4.52
C HIS A 281 -16.20 -4.45 -3.01
N GLN A 282 -16.63 -5.52 -2.34
CA GLN A 282 -16.35 -5.79 -0.94
C GLN A 282 -15.85 -7.22 -0.79
N PHE A 283 -14.73 -7.40 -0.10
CA PHE A 283 -14.15 -8.70 0.19
C PHE A 283 -13.32 -8.67 1.48
N ASP A 284 -13.06 -9.85 2.03
CA ASP A 284 -12.27 -10.00 3.24
C ASP A 284 -10.81 -10.35 2.92
N LYS A 285 -9.89 -9.76 3.67
CA LYS A 285 -8.46 -9.99 3.53
C LYS A 285 -7.77 -9.95 4.89
N VAL A 286 -6.88 -10.90 5.12
CA VAL A 286 -5.90 -10.85 6.21
C VAL A 286 -4.60 -10.31 5.63
N GLU A 287 -4.01 -9.34 6.30
CA GLU A 287 -2.81 -8.63 5.86
C GLU A 287 -1.72 -8.75 6.90
N ILE A 288 -0.47 -8.84 6.44
CA ILE A 288 0.74 -8.70 7.25
C ILE A 288 1.52 -7.47 6.81
N VAL A 289 2.02 -6.72 7.78
CA VAL A 289 2.80 -5.50 7.55
C VAL A 289 4.07 -5.56 8.38
N GLN A 290 5.19 -5.15 7.79
CA GLN A 290 6.44 -4.98 8.53
C GLN A 290 7.01 -3.58 8.34
N VAL A 291 7.60 -3.06 9.43
CA VAL A 291 8.53 -1.92 9.40
C VAL A 291 9.91 -2.48 9.67
N ALA A 292 10.82 -2.32 8.73
CA ALA A 292 12.14 -2.96 8.76
C ALA A 292 13.28 -1.95 8.65
N HIS A 293 14.44 -2.36 9.16
CA HIS A 293 15.70 -1.67 8.88
C HIS A 293 16.02 -1.78 7.37
N PRO A 294 16.47 -0.72 6.70
CA PRO A 294 16.75 -0.74 5.25
C PRO A 294 17.62 -1.91 4.81
N ASP A 295 18.72 -2.18 5.52
CA ASP A 295 19.67 -3.25 5.18
C ASP A 295 19.11 -4.66 5.37
N LYS A 296 17.95 -4.80 6.04
CA LYS A 296 17.29 -6.09 6.34
C LYS A 296 15.96 -6.27 5.62
N SER A 297 15.52 -5.29 4.86
CA SER A 297 14.18 -5.31 4.27
C SER A 297 13.99 -6.38 3.18
N TYR A 298 15.03 -6.75 2.45
CA TYR A 298 14.96 -7.82 1.47
C TYR A 298 14.99 -9.21 2.11
N GLU A 299 15.76 -9.41 3.19
CA GLU A 299 15.68 -10.62 4.01
C GLU A 299 14.27 -10.75 4.64
N ALA A 300 13.69 -9.63 5.08
CA ALA A 300 12.32 -9.60 5.59
C ALA A 300 11.29 -9.94 4.51
N LEU A 301 11.48 -9.48 3.26
CA LEU A 301 10.63 -9.84 2.12
C LEU A 301 10.67 -11.34 1.86
N ASP A 302 11.86 -11.93 1.79
CA ASP A 302 12.03 -13.37 1.56
C ASP A 302 11.35 -14.20 2.67
N ALA A 303 11.48 -13.76 3.92
CA ALA A 303 10.80 -14.39 5.06
C ALA A 303 9.27 -14.25 4.97
N MET A 304 8.75 -13.11 4.51
CA MET A 304 7.32 -12.90 4.29
C MET A 304 6.80 -13.79 3.17
N VAL A 305 7.53 -13.90 2.05
CA VAL A 305 7.19 -14.79 0.94
C VAL A 305 7.13 -16.24 1.41
N ALA A 306 8.14 -16.72 2.15
CA ALA A 306 8.15 -18.07 2.70
C ALA A 306 7.00 -18.32 3.70
N HIS A 307 6.65 -17.32 4.50
CA HIS A 307 5.52 -17.41 5.43
C HIS A 307 4.19 -17.53 4.69
N VAL A 308 3.90 -16.66 3.72
CA VAL A 308 2.69 -16.73 2.90
C VAL A 308 2.63 -18.04 2.13
N GLU A 309 3.76 -18.51 1.59
CA GLU A 309 3.84 -19.81 0.92
C GLU A 309 3.44 -20.96 1.84
N SER A 310 3.88 -20.95 3.11
CA SER A 310 3.52 -21.98 4.07
C SER A 310 2.01 -22.06 4.30
N ILE A 311 1.31 -20.92 4.29
CA ILE A 311 -0.15 -20.83 4.44
C ILE A 311 -0.85 -21.37 3.18
N VAL A 312 -0.45 -20.92 1.99
CA VAL A 312 -1.04 -21.41 0.72
C VAL A 312 -0.84 -22.91 0.57
N SER A 313 0.38 -23.40 0.83
CA SER A 313 0.72 -24.83 0.75
C SER A 313 -0.12 -25.68 1.71
N SER A 314 -0.41 -25.17 2.92
CA SER A 314 -1.22 -25.89 3.91
C SER A 314 -2.67 -26.15 3.48
N LEU A 315 -3.18 -25.36 2.54
CA LEU A 315 -4.52 -25.54 1.97
C LEU A 315 -4.59 -26.66 0.92
N GLY A 316 -3.43 -27.20 0.50
CA GLY A 316 -3.36 -28.30 -0.46
C GLY A 316 -3.70 -27.92 -1.90
N LEU A 317 -3.80 -26.65 -2.23
CA LEU A 317 -4.11 -26.15 -3.57
C LEU A 317 -2.86 -26.16 -4.48
N PRO A 318 -3.03 -26.38 -5.80
CA PRO A 318 -1.98 -26.06 -6.76
C PRO A 318 -1.71 -24.54 -6.75
N TYR A 319 -0.44 -24.16 -6.71
CA TYR A 319 -0.09 -22.74 -6.67
C TYR A 319 1.19 -22.43 -7.43
N ARG A 320 1.36 -21.18 -7.81
CA ARG A 320 2.62 -20.65 -8.33
C ARG A 320 2.96 -19.32 -7.69
N ILE A 321 4.24 -19.00 -7.70
CA ILE A 321 4.77 -17.72 -7.21
C ILE A 321 5.39 -17.00 -8.40
N LEU A 322 4.97 -15.76 -8.61
CA LEU A 322 5.44 -14.88 -9.67
C LEU A 322 6.29 -13.76 -9.09
N ARG A 323 7.38 -13.41 -9.76
CA ARG A 323 8.03 -12.12 -9.57
C ARG A 323 7.52 -11.18 -10.64
N LEU A 324 6.89 -10.09 -10.22
CA LEU A 324 6.27 -9.14 -11.13
C LEU A 324 7.30 -8.36 -11.93
N CYS A 325 6.99 -8.09 -13.19
CA CYS A 325 7.74 -7.19 -14.04
C CYS A 325 7.43 -5.72 -13.73
N GLY A 326 8.25 -4.81 -14.21
CA GLY A 326 8.12 -3.38 -13.92
C GLY A 326 6.78 -2.78 -14.30
N GLY A 327 6.17 -3.21 -15.41
CA GLY A 327 4.90 -2.69 -15.90
C GLY A 327 3.66 -3.20 -15.17
N ASP A 328 3.76 -4.34 -14.45
CA ASP A 328 2.66 -4.94 -13.70
C ASP A 328 2.72 -4.64 -12.19
N MET A 329 3.86 -4.15 -11.70
CA MET A 329 4.03 -3.77 -10.30
C MET A 329 3.19 -2.56 -9.91
N SER A 330 2.72 -2.53 -8.67
CA SER A 330 2.05 -1.35 -8.12
C SER A 330 2.93 -0.10 -8.17
N PHE A 331 2.28 1.07 -8.20
CA PHE A 331 2.94 2.37 -8.21
C PHE A 331 3.97 2.54 -7.08
N THR A 332 3.68 1.99 -5.91
CA THR A 332 4.44 2.20 -4.67
C THR A 332 5.52 1.16 -4.41
N SER A 333 5.43 -0.05 -4.98
CA SER A 333 6.35 -1.15 -4.68
C SER A 333 7.70 -1.03 -5.40
N ALA A 334 8.76 -1.52 -4.75
CA ALA A 334 10.10 -1.70 -5.32
C ALA A 334 10.31 -3.13 -5.83
N LEU A 335 9.73 -4.12 -5.17
CA LEU A 335 9.73 -5.53 -5.58
C LEU A 335 8.47 -6.18 -5.07
N THR A 336 7.82 -6.99 -5.92
CA THR A 336 6.58 -7.70 -5.59
C THR A 336 6.65 -9.15 -6.05
N TYR A 337 6.15 -10.02 -5.19
CA TYR A 337 5.87 -11.43 -5.49
C TYR A 337 4.39 -11.69 -5.33
N ASP A 338 3.74 -12.24 -6.37
CA ASP A 338 2.35 -12.64 -6.33
C ASP A 338 2.23 -14.15 -6.19
N PHE A 339 1.23 -14.55 -5.42
CA PHE A 339 0.81 -15.95 -5.29
C PHE A 339 -0.48 -16.14 -6.05
N GLU A 340 -0.50 -17.14 -6.88
CA GLU A 340 -1.70 -17.56 -7.60
C GLU A 340 -2.01 -19.02 -7.29
N VAL A 341 -3.30 -19.33 -7.17
CA VAL A 341 -3.81 -20.69 -7.06
C VAL A 341 -4.55 -21.07 -8.32
N TYR A 342 -4.47 -22.35 -8.70
CA TYR A 342 -5.16 -22.81 -9.91
C TYR A 342 -6.63 -23.07 -9.64
N SER A 343 -7.49 -22.57 -10.52
CA SER A 343 -8.92 -22.86 -10.54
C SER A 343 -9.21 -23.98 -11.54
N GLU A 344 -9.60 -25.13 -11.05
CA GLU A 344 -9.82 -26.32 -11.88
C GLU A 344 -11.02 -26.16 -12.83
N ALA A 345 -12.09 -25.50 -12.37
CA ALA A 345 -13.25 -25.27 -13.21
C ALA A 345 -13.06 -24.16 -14.25
N GLN A 346 -12.30 -23.10 -13.92
CA GLN A 346 -12.05 -21.98 -14.82
C GLN A 346 -10.82 -22.19 -15.70
N LYS A 347 -9.99 -23.23 -15.42
CA LYS A 347 -8.74 -23.55 -16.12
C LYS A 347 -7.80 -22.35 -16.20
N ARG A 348 -7.65 -21.63 -15.07
CA ARG A 348 -6.77 -20.45 -14.97
C ARG A 348 -6.21 -20.28 -13.57
N TRP A 349 -5.16 -19.49 -13.48
CA TRP A 349 -4.57 -19.04 -12.24
C TRP A 349 -5.32 -17.85 -11.67
N LEU A 350 -5.50 -17.83 -10.35
CA LEU A 350 -6.18 -16.77 -9.59
C LEU A 350 -5.21 -16.21 -8.56
N GLU A 351 -4.88 -14.94 -8.66
CA GLU A 351 -4.06 -14.24 -7.67
C GLU A 351 -4.78 -14.20 -6.31
N VAL A 352 -4.09 -14.65 -5.28
CA VAL A 352 -4.61 -14.73 -3.89
C VAL A 352 -3.79 -13.95 -2.89
N SER A 353 -2.59 -13.54 -3.25
CA SER A 353 -1.72 -12.72 -2.43
C SER A 353 -0.72 -11.95 -3.28
N SER A 354 -0.36 -10.77 -2.80
CA SER A 354 0.75 -9.97 -3.31
C SER A 354 1.61 -9.57 -2.11
N VAL A 355 2.91 -9.85 -2.17
CA VAL A 355 3.88 -9.54 -1.09
C VAL A 355 4.91 -8.59 -1.64
N SER A 356 5.03 -7.42 -1.02
CA SER A 356 5.80 -6.29 -1.55
C SER A 356 6.75 -5.67 -0.56
N ASN A 357 7.91 -5.21 -1.06
CA ASN A 357 8.81 -4.28 -0.39
C ASN A 357 8.64 -2.90 -1.06
N PHE A 358 8.39 -1.89 -0.26
CA PHE A 358 8.24 -0.49 -0.72
C PHE A 358 9.51 0.33 -0.50
N GLU A 359 10.54 -0.28 0.08
CA GLU A 359 11.72 0.45 0.55
C GLU A 359 11.30 1.67 1.39
N SER A 360 11.94 2.82 1.18
CA SER A 360 11.62 4.05 1.91
C SER A 360 10.45 4.86 1.35
N PHE A 361 9.78 4.39 0.29
CA PHE A 361 8.77 5.17 -0.42
C PHE A 361 7.58 5.57 0.45
N GLN A 362 6.99 4.59 1.14
CA GLN A 362 5.88 4.84 2.07
C GLN A 362 6.39 5.53 3.34
N ALA A 363 7.53 5.09 3.88
CA ALA A 363 8.13 5.70 5.06
C ALA A 363 8.38 7.21 4.88
N ASN A 364 8.80 7.64 3.68
CA ASN A 364 8.97 9.06 3.37
C ASN A 364 7.63 9.83 3.35
N ARG A 365 6.52 9.23 2.84
CA ARG A 365 5.19 9.84 2.90
C ARG A 365 4.65 9.90 4.33
N LEU A 366 4.88 8.85 5.10
CA LEU A 366 4.46 8.71 6.50
C LEU A 366 5.34 9.51 7.46
N LYS A 367 6.49 10.02 7.02
CA LYS A 367 7.54 10.56 7.89
C LYS A 367 8.00 9.55 8.95
N LEU A 368 7.92 8.26 8.62
CA LEU A 368 8.33 7.16 9.47
C LEU A 368 9.84 6.99 9.41
N ARG A 369 10.48 7.11 10.56
CA ARG A 369 11.94 7.08 10.70
C ARG A 369 12.34 6.19 11.84
N TYR A 370 13.60 5.79 11.83
CA TYR A 370 14.25 5.23 13.01
C TYR A 370 15.47 6.05 13.37
N ARG A 371 15.89 5.97 14.62
CA ARG A 371 17.09 6.61 15.13
C ARG A 371 18.22 5.60 15.09
N ASP A 372 19.25 5.90 14.28
CA ASP A 372 20.43 5.06 14.15
C ASP A 372 21.38 5.17 15.39
N GLU A 373 22.45 4.37 15.41
CA GLU A 373 23.46 4.34 16.49
C GLU A 373 24.11 5.70 16.72
N ASN A 374 24.19 6.54 15.69
CA ASN A 374 24.71 7.90 15.74
C ASN A 374 23.64 8.95 16.12
N ARG A 375 22.46 8.52 16.57
CA ARG A 375 21.29 9.35 16.87
C ARG A 375 20.77 10.17 15.69
N LYS A 376 21.04 9.76 14.45
CA LYS A 376 20.49 10.37 13.25
C LYS A 376 19.19 9.68 12.85
N ASN A 377 18.25 10.48 12.40
CA ASN A 377 16.98 9.97 11.87
C ASN A 377 17.17 9.48 10.44
N GLN A 378 16.85 8.21 10.20
CA GLN A 378 16.88 7.54 8.91
C GLN A 378 15.47 7.08 8.56
N LEU A 379 15.14 6.99 7.24
CA LEU A 379 13.88 6.41 6.81
C LEU A 379 13.88 4.90 7.04
N CYS A 380 12.76 4.37 7.56
CA CYS A 380 12.52 2.93 7.59
C CYS A 380 12.19 2.41 6.18
N HIS A 381 12.22 1.09 6.01
CA HIS A 381 11.55 0.40 4.91
C HIS A 381 10.22 -0.20 5.39
N THR A 382 9.21 -0.20 4.52
CA THR A 382 7.91 -0.82 4.79
C THR A 382 7.68 -1.98 3.83
N LEU A 383 7.03 -3.02 4.33
CA LEU A 383 6.64 -4.19 3.57
C LEU A 383 5.21 -4.57 3.91
N ASN A 384 4.49 -5.13 2.94
CA ASN A 384 3.21 -5.77 3.21
C ASN A 384 3.05 -7.09 2.46
N GLY A 385 2.05 -7.85 2.85
CA GLY A 385 1.62 -9.03 2.12
C GLY A 385 0.22 -9.45 2.52
N SER A 386 -0.57 -9.93 1.55
CA SER A 386 -1.85 -10.53 1.86
C SER A 386 -1.65 -11.95 2.37
N SER A 387 -2.24 -12.26 3.49
CA SER A 387 -2.16 -13.56 4.15
C SER A 387 -3.53 -14.20 4.41
N LEU A 388 -4.45 -14.38 3.50
CA LEU A 388 -4.57 -14.18 2.07
C LEU A 388 -5.80 -13.33 1.74
N ALA A 389 -6.09 -13.10 0.43
CA ALA A 389 -7.36 -12.55 -0.03
C ALA A 389 -8.40 -13.69 -0.15
N LEU A 390 -9.44 -13.65 0.69
CA LEU A 390 -10.33 -14.78 0.90
C LEU A 390 -11.19 -15.20 -0.31
N PRO A 391 -11.75 -14.28 -1.14
CA PRO A 391 -12.71 -14.70 -2.15
C PRO A 391 -12.17 -15.72 -3.15
N ARG A 392 -10.96 -15.48 -3.65
CA ARG A 392 -10.33 -16.37 -4.63
C ARG A 392 -9.82 -17.66 -3.99
N ILE A 393 -9.44 -17.62 -2.72
CA ILE A 393 -9.16 -18.83 -1.92
C ILE A 393 -10.43 -19.66 -1.75
N VAL A 394 -11.55 -19.05 -1.38
CA VAL A 394 -12.84 -19.76 -1.28
C VAL A 394 -13.23 -20.34 -2.64
N ALA A 395 -13.13 -19.58 -3.72
CA ALA A 395 -13.42 -20.07 -5.07
C ALA A 395 -12.56 -21.31 -5.41
N ALA A 396 -11.25 -21.24 -5.19
CA ALA A 396 -10.33 -22.34 -5.47
C ALA A 396 -10.59 -23.55 -4.58
N LEU A 397 -10.87 -23.35 -3.28
CA LEU A 397 -11.21 -24.46 -2.37
C LEU A 397 -12.50 -25.16 -2.79
N LEU A 398 -13.53 -24.41 -3.16
CA LEU A 398 -14.78 -24.99 -3.64
C LEU A 398 -14.56 -25.79 -4.93
N GLU A 399 -13.83 -25.24 -5.89
CA GLU A 399 -13.63 -25.84 -7.19
C GLU A 399 -12.67 -27.05 -7.16
N ASN A 400 -11.55 -26.95 -6.43
CA ASN A 400 -10.55 -28.01 -6.44
C ASN A 400 -10.84 -29.18 -5.47
N ASN A 401 -11.74 -28.99 -4.50
CA ASN A 401 -12.03 -30.01 -3.49
C ASN A 401 -13.41 -30.67 -3.69
N GLN A 402 -13.97 -30.62 -4.91
CA GLN A 402 -15.21 -31.30 -5.27
C GLN A 402 -15.02 -32.81 -5.24
N THR A 403 -15.99 -33.49 -4.68
CA THR A 403 -16.07 -34.97 -4.67
C THR A 403 -17.54 -35.39 -4.95
N GLU A 404 -17.78 -36.68 -5.10
CA GLU A 404 -19.15 -37.21 -5.22
C GLU A 404 -20.00 -36.95 -3.97
N GLU A 405 -19.36 -36.91 -2.79
CA GLU A 405 -20.05 -36.70 -1.51
C GLU A 405 -20.33 -35.22 -1.19
N GLY A 406 -19.63 -34.31 -1.83
CA GLY A 406 -19.69 -32.87 -1.54
C GLY A 406 -18.34 -32.20 -1.72
N ILE A 407 -18.13 -31.06 -1.07
CA ILE A 407 -16.86 -30.33 -1.11
C ILE A 407 -16.08 -30.66 0.17
N ARG A 408 -14.92 -31.27 0.03
CA ARG A 408 -14.03 -31.61 1.15
C ARG A 408 -13.34 -30.36 1.68
N ILE A 409 -13.28 -30.24 3.00
CA ILE A 409 -12.56 -29.16 3.67
C ILE A 409 -11.11 -29.61 3.95
N PRO A 410 -10.09 -28.77 3.66
CA PRO A 410 -8.72 -29.05 4.05
C PRO A 410 -8.60 -29.35 5.55
N GLU A 411 -7.77 -30.34 5.91
CA GLU A 411 -7.63 -30.80 7.30
C GLU A 411 -7.30 -29.67 8.28
N VAL A 412 -6.45 -28.73 7.87
CA VAL A 412 -6.02 -27.58 8.68
C VAL A 412 -7.19 -26.64 9.03
N LEU A 413 -8.29 -26.67 8.27
CA LEU A 413 -9.47 -25.84 8.49
C LEU A 413 -10.55 -26.54 9.33
N ILE A 414 -10.53 -27.85 9.45
CA ILE A 414 -11.58 -28.62 10.18
C ILE A 414 -11.74 -28.14 11.63
N PRO A 415 -10.66 -27.86 12.40
CA PRO A 415 -10.82 -27.32 13.77
C PRO A 415 -11.56 -25.98 13.83
N TYR A 416 -11.50 -25.18 12.76
CA TYR A 416 -12.13 -23.86 12.66
C TYR A 416 -13.55 -23.94 12.09
N THR A 417 -13.78 -24.78 11.10
CA THR A 417 -15.10 -24.98 10.50
C THR A 417 -16.04 -25.79 11.40
N GLY A 418 -15.52 -26.83 12.05
CA GLY A 418 -16.30 -27.82 12.81
C GLY A 418 -17.03 -28.82 11.92
N PHE A 419 -16.65 -28.90 10.64
CA PHE A 419 -17.12 -29.90 9.67
C PHE A 419 -16.02 -30.18 8.65
N ASP A 420 -16.06 -31.33 8.04
CA ASP A 420 -15.11 -31.86 7.05
C ASP A 420 -15.63 -31.80 5.60
N PHE A 421 -16.97 -31.64 5.44
CA PHE A 421 -17.64 -31.54 4.13
C PHE A 421 -18.75 -30.48 4.11
N ILE A 422 -18.86 -29.81 2.96
CA ILE A 422 -20.04 -29.06 2.57
C ILE A 422 -20.91 -29.99 1.72
N LYS A 423 -22.09 -30.30 2.24
CA LYS A 423 -23.10 -31.18 1.61
C LYS A 423 -24.41 -30.46 1.53
#